data_db71e500f65714fad81ca90eadbddff7
#
_entry.id   db71e500f65714fad81ca90eadbddff7
#
_cell.length_a   1.000
_cell.length_b   1.000
_cell.length_c   1.000
_cell.angle_alpha   90.00
_cell.angle_beta   90.00
_cell.angle_gamma   90.00
#
_symmetry.space_group_name_H-M   'P 1'
#
loop_
_entity.id
_entity.type
_entity.pdbx_description
1 polymer ?
#
loop_
_entity_poly.entity_id
_entity_poly.type
_entity_poly.pdbx_seq_one_letter_code
_entity_poly.pdbx_strand_id
1 'polypeptide(L)'
;MATISITSPIVRICLSKLHIAVVFEHGVNLYRHQPRLEKLATYETTSNALGLCCLGVWGLAFPGRTPGQIQLVNLNTLKVDIIPAHTSPLRALALSPDGEVVATASDHVSASIDSLILHVLNSTYREL
;
A
#
# COMPACT_ATOMS: atom_id res chain seq x y z
N MET A 1 22.97 15.92 5.62
CA MET A 1 22.29 14.93 4.76
C MET A 1 21.95 13.71 5.61
N ALA A 2 20.75 13.19 5.46
CA ALA A 2 20.34 11.97 6.14
C ALA A 2 20.47 10.76 5.22
N THR A 3 20.88 9.62 5.77
CA THR A 3 21.06 8.38 5.01
C THR A 3 20.39 7.22 5.73
N ILE A 4 19.65 6.43 4.99
CA ILE A 4 19.07 5.18 5.49
C ILE A 4 19.83 4.04 4.82
N SER A 5 20.41 3.15 5.63
CA SER A 5 21.11 1.96 5.14
C SER A 5 20.18 0.76 5.24
N ILE A 6 19.96 0.07 4.13
CA ILE A 6 19.04 -1.06 4.03
C ILE A 6 19.78 -2.24 3.42
N THR A 7 19.61 -3.42 4.03
CA THR A 7 20.28 -4.64 3.59
C THR A 7 19.46 -5.50 2.63
N SER A 8 18.14 -5.31 2.59
CA SER A 8 17.25 -6.06 1.69
C SER A 8 17.09 -5.33 0.37
N PRO A 9 16.85 -6.05 -0.75
CA PRO A 9 16.60 -5.40 -2.03
C PRO A 9 15.34 -4.54 -1.99
N ILE A 10 15.46 -3.30 -2.44
CA ILE A 10 14.35 -2.36 -2.53
C ILE A 10 13.65 -2.56 -3.87
N VAL A 11 12.33 -2.72 -3.84
CA VAL A 11 11.51 -2.87 -5.04
C VAL A 11 10.99 -1.51 -5.52
N ARG A 12 10.60 -0.64 -4.58
CA ARG A 12 10.06 0.68 -4.91
C ARG A 12 10.25 1.64 -3.74
N ILE A 13 10.32 2.92 -4.05
CA ILE A 13 10.28 3.98 -3.06
C ILE A 13 9.14 4.92 -3.42
N CYS A 14 8.28 5.23 -2.43
CA CYS A 14 7.25 6.24 -2.56
C CYS A 14 7.60 7.41 -1.65
N LEU A 15 7.46 8.61 -2.16
CA LEU A 15 7.86 9.83 -1.46
C LEU A 15 6.71 10.82 -1.43
N SER A 16 6.44 11.38 -0.27
CA SER A 16 5.51 12.50 -0.11
C SER A 16 6.21 13.64 0.62
N LYS A 17 5.48 14.73 0.86
CA LYS A 17 6.04 15.89 1.53
C LYS A 17 6.62 15.58 2.90
N LEU A 18 6.01 14.66 3.65
CA LEU A 18 6.40 14.34 5.02
C LEU A 18 6.92 12.91 5.18
N HIS A 19 6.58 11.99 4.28
CA HIS A 19 6.79 10.55 4.48
C HIS A 19 7.56 9.91 3.34
N ILE A 20 8.20 8.79 3.65
CA ILE A 20 8.86 7.90 2.69
C ILE A 20 8.37 6.49 2.99
N ALA A 21 7.93 5.78 1.96
CA ALA A 21 7.64 4.36 2.05
C ALA A 21 8.66 3.60 1.21
N VAL A 22 9.39 2.69 1.84
CA VAL A 22 10.36 1.84 1.17
C VAL A 22 9.74 0.45 1.05
N VAL A 23 9.57 -0.03 -0.18
CA VAL A 23 8.84 -1.25 -0.48
C VAL A 23 9.81 -2.36 -0.83
N PHE A 24 9.66 -3.48 -0.14
CA PHE A 24 10.38 -4.72 -0.38
C PHE A 24 9.42 -5.77 -0.93
N GLU A 25 9.93 -6.89 -1.38
CA GLU A 25 9.07 -7.98 -1.87
C GLU A 25 8.08 -8.46 -0.80
N HIS A 26 8.49 -8.50 0.47
CA HIS A 26 7.67 -9.03 1.56
C HIS A 26 7.40 -8.02 2.68
N GLY A 27 7.54 -6.74 2.41
CA GLY A 27 7.32 -5.74 3.45
C GLY A 27 7.42 -4.31 2.98
N VAL A 28 7.04 -3.41 3.89
CA VAL A 28 7.11 -1.97 3.69
C VAL A 28 7.64 -1.32 4.96
N ASN A 29 8.63 -0.45 4.84
CA ASN A 29 9.07 0.40 5.92
C ASN A 29 8.54 1.81 5.69
N LEU A 30 7.96 2.39 6.72
CA LEU A 30 7.43 3.76 6.69
C LEU A 30 8.31 4.67 7.52
N TYR A 31 8.72 5.78 6.93
CA TYR A 31 9.53 6.82 7.58
C TYR A 31 8.83 8.16 7.48
N ARG A 32 9.08 9.02 8.45
CA ARG A 32 8.84 10.46 8.35
C ARG A 32 10.18 11.14 8.11
N HIS A 33 10.25 12.09 7.18
CA HIS A 33 11.51 12.80 6.91
C HIS A 33 11.47 14.29 7.29
N GLN A 34 10.33 14.78 7.75
CA GLN A 34 10.18 16.15 8.26
C GLN A 34 9.52 16.11 9.63
N PRO A 35 9.99 16.86 10.61
CA PRO A 35 11.14 17.78 10.61
C PRO A 35 12.49 17.07 10.62
N ARG A 36 12.53 15.77 10.88
CA ARG A 36 13.76 14.97 10.85
C ARG A 36 13.42 13.53 10.44
N LEU A 37 14.44 12.80 10.02
CA LEU A 37 14.27 11.42 9.58
C LEU A 37 13.99 10.51 10.79
N GLU A 38 12.88 9.78 10.72
CA GLU A 38 12.42 8.89 11.77
C GLU A 38 11.69 7.70 11.19
N LYS A 39 12.03 6.49 11.62
CA LYS A 39 11.29 5.30 11.22
C LYS A 39 10.03 5.18 12.05
N LEU A 40 8.87 5.12 11.40
CA LEU A 40 7.58 5.05 12.08
C LEU A 40 7.07 3.62 12.25
N ALA A 41 7.26 2.77 11.26
CA ALA A 41 6.71 1.41 11.31
C ALA A 41 7.33 0.51 10.25
N THR A 42 7.18 -0.79 10.46
CA THR A 42 7.51 -1.85 9.51
C THR A 42 6.28 -2.75 9.36
N TYR A 43 5.92 -3.06 8.12
CA TYR A 43 4.76 -3.89 7.81
C TYR A 43 5.19 -5.10 7.00
N GLU A 44 4.57 -6.25 7.27
CA GLU A 44 4.75 -7.46 6.47
C GLU A 44 3.69 -7.50 5.38
N THR A 45 4.07 -8.00 4.21
CA THR A 45 3.15 -8.19 3.08
C THR A 45 3.29 -9.58 2.51
N THR A 46 2.27 -10.02 1.76
CA THR A 46 2.44 -11.12 0.81
C THR A 46 3.49 -10.74 -0.24
N SER A 47 3.91 -11.69 -1.07
CA SER A 47 4.87 -11.39 -2.13
C SER A 47 4.39 -10.22 -2.99
N ASN A 48 5.20 -9.19 -3.09
CA ASN A 48 4.87 -7.93 -3.78
C ASN A 48 6.00 -7.57 -4.74
N ALA A 49 6.29 -8.47 -5.68
CA ALA A 49 7.36 -8.27 -6.64
C ALA A 49 7.09 -7.08 -7.58
N LEU A 50 5.81 -6.71 -7.77
CA LEU A 50 5.43 -5.55 -8.56
C LEU A 50 5.66 -4.22 -7.85
N GLY A 51 5.90 -4.25 -6.55
CA GLY A 51 6.12 -3.04 -5.75
C GLY A 51 4.86 -2.19 -5.61
N LEU A 52 3.71 -2.83 -5.47
CA LEU A 52 2.44 -2.10 -5.35
C LEU A 52 2.42 -1.33 -4.03
N CYS A 53 2.30 -0.01 -4.13
CA CYS A 53 2.28 0.87 -2.97
C CYS A 53 1.80 2.25 -3.42
N CYS A 54 0.93 2.86 -2.63
CA CYS A 54 0.46 4.22 -2.88
C CYS A 54 0.59 5.03 -1.61
N LEU A 55 1.26 6.16 -1.70
CA LEU A 55 1.47 7.08 -0.59
C LEU A 55 0.76 8.40 -0.91
N GLY A 56 -0.25 8.73 -0.12
CA GLY A 56 -0.97 9.99 -0.21
C GLY A 56 -0.64 10.91 0.95
N VAL A 57 -1.41 11.99 1.08
CA VAL A 57 -1.24 12.94 2.18
C VAL A 57 -1.69 12.31 3.51
N TRP A 58 -2.76 11.56 3.50
CA TRP A 58 -3.39 11.01 4.70
C TRP A 58 -3.24 9.52 4.86
N GLY A 59 -2.86 8.80 3.83
CA GLY A 59 -2.86 7.35 3.83
C GLY A 59 -1.76 6.72 3.02
N LEU A 60 -1.44 5.48 3.42
CA LEU A 60 -0.51 4.60 2.73
C LEU A 60 -1.24 3.29 2.46
N ALA A 61 -1.27 2.87 1.20
CA ALA A 61 -1.93 1.64 0.80
C ALA A 61 -0.92 0.70 0.15
N PHE A 62 -0.96 -0.58 0.53
CA PHE A 62 -0.07 -1.61 -0.02
C PHE A 62 -0.72 -2.99 0.19
N PRO A 63 -0.21 -4.04 -0.45
CA PRO A 63 -0.80 -5.37 -0.31
C PRO A 63 -0.79 -5.87 1.13
N GLY A 64 -1.80 -6.65 1.49
CA GLY A 64 -1.89 -7.26 2.79
C GLY A 64 -0.96 -8.46 2.96
N ARG A 65 -1.10 -9.14 4.09
CA ARG A 65 -0.30 -10.32 4.41
C ARG A 65 -0.82 -11.57 3.69
N THR A 66 -2.03 -11.50 3.16
CA THR A 66 -2.66 -12.57 2.39
C THR A 66 -2.92 -12.05 0.96
N PRO A 67 -2.72 -12.88 -0.09
CA PRO A 67 -3.00 -12.45 -1.45
C PRO A 67 -4.42 -11.89 -1.61
N GLY A 68 -4.55 -10.77 -2.33
CA GLY A 68 -5.83 -10.12 -2.57
C GLY A 68 -6.27 -9.13 -1.50
N GLN A 69 -5.59 -9.09 -0.36
CA GLN A 69 -5.86 -8.13 0.69
C GLN A 69 -5.04 -6.85 0.50
N ILE A 70 -5.57 -5.75 1.02
CA ILE A 70 -4.89 -4.46 1.09
C ILE A 70 -4.73 -4.08 2.54
N GLN A 71 -3.58 -3.52 2.88
CA GLN A 71 -3.38 -2.80 4.13
C GLN A 71 -3.46 -1.31 3.84
N LEU A 72 -4.24 -0.60 4.64
CA LEU A 72 -4.40 0.84 4.55
C LEU A 72 -3.99 1.45 5.88
N VAL A 73 -2.97 2.28 5.87
CA VAL A 73 -2.42 2.90 7.07
C VAL A 73 -2.84 4.37 7.11
N ASN A 74 -3.44 4.78 8.23
CA ASN A 74 -3.68 6.19 8.50
C ASN A 74 -2.38 6.83 8.96
N LEU A 75 -1.87 7.80 8.20
CA LEU A 75 -0.56 8.41 8.50
C LEU A 75 -0.56 9.29 9.75
N ASN A 76 -1.72 9.73 10.22
CA ASN A 76 -1.81 10.52 11.45
C ASN A 76 -1.79 9.64 12.71
N THR A 77 -2.51 8.52 12.68
CA THR A 77 -2.69 7.65 13.84
C THR A 77 -1.88 6.37 13.77
N LEU A 78 -1.39 6.01 12.59
CA LEU A 78 -0.75 4.74 12.26
C LEU A 78 -1.69 3.54 12.41
N LYS A 79 -2.99 3.78 12.47
CA LYS A 79 -3.98 2.71 12.49
C LYS A 79 -3.99 1.99 11.15
N VAL A 80 -4.03 0.66 11.17
CA VAL A 80 -4.04 -0.17 9.98
C VAL A 80 -5.42 -0.80 9.81
N ASP A 81 -6.01 -0.61 8.64
CA ASP A 81 -7.22 -1.31 8.23
C ASP A 81 -6.86 -2.34 7.16
N ILE A 82 -7.47 -3.51 7.24
CA ILE A 82 -7.27 -4.58 6.28
C ILE A 82 -8.53 -4.73 5.44
N ILE A 83 -8.38 -4.65 4.12
CA ILE A 83 -9.49 -4.74 3.18
C ILE A 83 -9.33 -6.01 2.34
N PRO A 84 -10.24 -6.99 2.47
CA PRO A 84 -10.20 -8.20 1.65
C PRO A 84 -10.83 -7.94 0.28
N ALA A 85 -10.08 -7.30 -0.61
CA ALA A 85 -10.60 -6.82 -1.88
C ALA A 85 -10.78 -7.92 -2.93
N HIS A 86 -9.85 -8.88 -2.97
CA HIS A 86 -9.84 -9.94 -3.98
C HIS A 86 -9.45 -11.28 -3.36
N THR A 87 -9.69 -12.37 -4.09
CA THR A 87 -9.27 -13.71 -3.68
C THR A 87 -7.96 -14.15 -4.35
N SER A 88 -7.50 -13.41 -5.34
CA SER A 88 -6.24 -13.65 -6.03
C SER A 88 -5.28 -12.48 -5.82
N PRO A 89 -3.98 -12.65 -6.12
CA PRO A 89 -3.01 -11.59 -5.90
C PRO A 89 -3.36 -10.30 -6.64
N LEU A 90 -3.04 -9.18 -6.02
CA LEU A 90 -3.24 -7.86 -6.61
C LEU A 90 -2.31 -7.65 -7.80
N ARG A 91 -2.85 -7.03 -8.85
CA ARG A 91 -2.09 -6.62 -10.03
C ARG A 91 -1.88 -5.11 -10.10
N ALA A 92 -2.79 -4.36 -9.53
CA ALA A 92 -2.72 -2.90 -9.53
C ALA A 92 -3.38 -2.32 -8.28
N LEU A 93 -2.92 -1.16 -7.88
CA LEU A 93 -3.38 -0.46 -6.69
C LEU A 93 -3.24 1.03 -6.94
N ALA A 94 -4.27 1.78 -6.67
CA ALA A 94 -4.25 3.24 -6.77
C ALA A 94 -5.03 3.85 -5.61
N LEU A 95 -4.56 5.00 -5.15
CA LEU A 95 -5.19 5.76 -4.07
C LEU A 95 -5.50 7.16 -4.59
N SER A 96 -6.71 7.66 -4.33
CA SER A 96 -7.06 9.01 -4.73
C SER A 96 -6.21 10.05 -3.98
N PRO A 97 -5.97 11.24 -4.58
CA PRO A 97 -5.15 12.26 -3.92
C PRO A 97 -5.64 12.68 -2.54
N ASP A 98 -6.95 12.68 -2.33
CA ASP A 98 -7.57 13.01 -1.04
C ASP A 98 -7.55 11.84 -0.05
N GLY A 99 -7.14 10.65 -0.49
CA GLY A 99 -7.06 9.47 0.37
C GLY A 99 -8.41 8.82 0.67
N GLU A 100 -9.48 9.24 0.01
CA GLU A 100 -10.82 8.73 0.31
C GLU A 100 -11.23 7.51 -0.50
N VAL A 101 -10.54 7.24 -1.61
CA VAL A 101 -10.88 6.14 -2.52
C VAL A 101 -9.63 5.35 -2.84
N VAL A 102 -9.71 4.04 -2.70
CA VAL A 102 -8.68 3.12 -3.17
C VAL A 102 -9.26 2.22 -4.26
N ALA A 103 -8.54 2.07 -5.35
CA ALA A 103 -8.90 1.20 -6.46
C ALA A 103 -7.90 0.06 -6.56
N THR A 104 -8.39 -1.15 -6.77
CA THR A 104 -7.55 -2.34 -6.85
C THR A 104 -7.98 -3.23 -8.00
N ALA A 105 -7.03 -3.93 -8.57
CA ALA A 105 -7.30 -4.90 -9.62
C ALA A 105 -6.54 -6.19 -9.33
N SER A 106 -7.14 -7.31 -9.70
CA SER A 106 -6.51 -8.61 -9.65
C SER A 106 -6.93 -9.46 -10.86
N ASP A 107 -6.18 -10.51 -11.13
CA ASP A 107 -6.53 -11.46 -12.17
C ASP A 107 -7.52 -12.50 -11.62
N HIS A 108 -8.51 -12.88 -12.45
CA HIS A 108 -9.28 -14.09 -12.19
C HIS A 108 -8.51 -15.28 -12.73
N VAL A 109 -8.22 -16.23 -11.87
CA VAL A 109 -7.43 -17.41 -12.21
C VAL A 109 -8.08 -18.25 -13.33
N SER A 110 -9.41 -18.29 -13.38
CA SER A 110 -10.13 -19.19 -14.27
C SER A 110 -10.64 -18.56 -15.58
N ALA A 111 -10.58 -17.25 -15.73
CA ALA A 111 -11.31 -16.58 -16.81
C ALA A 111 -10.51 -15.56 -17.60
N SER A 112 -9.28 -15.31 -17.27
CA SER A 112 -8.45 -14.26 -17.88
C SER A 112 -9.12 -12.88 -17.87
N ILE A 113 -10.00 -12.66 -16.90
CA ILE A 113 -10.71 -11.39 -16.73
C ILE A 113 -10.17 -10.72 -15.46
N ASP A 114 -9.76 -9.48 -15.62
CA ASP A 114 -9.35 -8.68 -14.47
C ASP A 114 -10.58 -8.26 -13.66
N SER A 115 -10.43 -8.25 -12.35
CA SER A 115 -11.44 -7.73 -11.44
C SER A 115 -10.98 -6.41 -10.88
N LEU A 116 -11.81 -5.38 -11.04
CA LEU A 116 -11.55 -4.05 -10.52
C LEU A 116 -12.51 -3.74 -9.39
N ILE A 117 -11.97 -3.32 -8.26
CA ILE A 117 -12.76 -2.94 -7.09
C ILE A 117 -12.42 -1.52 -6.68
N LEU A 118 -13.46 -0.72 -6.47
CA LEU A 118 -13.36 0.62 -5.96
C LEU A 118 -13.88 0.64 -4.53
N HIS A 119 -13.02 1.02 -3.57
CA HIS A 119 -13.39 1.13 -2.18
C HIS A 119 -13.39 2.58 -1.75
N VAL A 120 -14.57 3.07 -1.32
CA VAL A 120 -14.72 4.40 -0.76
C VAL A 120 -14.54 4.28 0.74
N LEU A 121 -13.50 4.91 1.29
CA LEU A 121 -13.02 4.62 2.65
C LEU A 121 -13.97 5.04 3.77
N ASN A 122 -14.91 5.92 3.47
CA ASN A 122 -15.93 6.34 4.44
C ASN A 122 -17.30 5.74 4.14
N SER A 123 -17.38 4.75 3.28
CA SER A 123 -18.66 4.15 2.91
C SER A 123 -18.45 2.74 2.34
N THR A 124 -19.42 2.28 1.58
CA THR A 124 -19.48 0.91 1.10
C THR A 124 -18.47 0.66 -0.03
N TYR A 125 -17.86 -0.50 0.03
CA TYR A 125 -17.06 -1.11 -0.99
C TYR A 125 -17.89 -1.39 -2.25
N ARG A 126 -17.30 -1.15 -3.44
CA ARG A 126 -17.97 -1.34 -4.73
C ARG A 126 -17.10 -2.11 -5.71
N GLU A 127 -17.73 -3.02 -6.43
CA GLU A 127 -17.13 -3.71 -7.57
C GLU A 127 -17.60 -3.03 -8.86
N LEU A 128 -16.66 -2.77 -9.75
CA LEU A 128 -16.93 -2.18 -11.04
C LEU A 128 -16.88 -3.22 -12.14
#